data_5b472c64f158e7bead90c23cfa4ffd24
#
_entry.id   5b472c64f158e7bead90c23cfa4ffd24
#
_cell.length_a   1.000
_cell.length_b   1.000
_cell.length_c   1.000
_cell.angle_alpha   90.00
_cell.angle_beta   90.00
_cell.angle_gamma   90.00
#
_symmetry.space_group_name_H-M   'P 1'
#
loop_
_entity.id
_entity.type
_entity.pdbx_description
1 polymer ?
#
loop_
_entity_poly.entity_id
_entity_poly.type
_entity_poly.pdbx_seq_one_letter_code
_entity_poly.pdbx_strand_id
1 'polypeptide(L)'
;MKTRLTILSALLIFGVTFFSCKTDKKPSSIQGKSVIGQKQEWAIVIHGGAGGMTKENLTPDLDKEYRASLQVALTAGKKILSEGGSALDAVEQTIRTMEDNPLFNAGKGAVFTHEGMNELDAAIMDGTNLGAGAVAGVTDIKNPISAARKVMVNSPHVMLSGAGASQFAKEQGLEIVAPSYFYTNKRFNELQELLKKEKFGTVGCCALDKNGNLAAGTSTGGMANKRYNRIGDSPIIGAGTYANNSTCAVSGTGHGEYFIRWTVAHDISALMEYKGLNLKEASELVVNDKLVKAGGSGGVICVDKSGNISMPFNSSGMFRGFATADGKEGIFIYKDEGIK
;
A
#
# COMPACT_ATOMS: atom_id res chain seq x y z
N MET A 1 -56.84 -24.23 70.38
CA MET A 1 -55.82 -25.28 70.51
C MET A 1 -54.78 -25.08 69.41
N LYS A 2 -53.60 -24.59 69.72
CA LYS A 2 -52.55 -24.24 68.78
C LYS A 2 -51.47 -25.33 68.90
N THR A 3 -51.32 -26.16 67.87
CA THR A 3 -50.25 -27.17 67.78
C THR A 3 -49.05 -26.55 67.04
N ARG A 4 -47.93 -26.42 67.70
CA ARG A 4 -46.67 -26.00 67.16
C ARG A 4 -45.94 -27.17 66.51
N LEU A 5 -45.59 -27.07 65.26
CA LEU A 5 -44.76 -28.02 64.52
C LEU A 5 -43.32 -27.47 64.51
N THR A 6 -42.42 -28.20 65.16
CA THR A 6 -41.02 -27.90 65.25
C THR A 6 -40.31 -28.58 64.06
N ILE A 7 -39.73 -27.81 63.11
CA ILE A 7 -38.94 -28.35 62.02
C ILE A 7 -37.46 -28.32 62.42
N LEU A 8 -36.87 -29.53 62.49
CA LEU A 8 -35.46 -29.74 62.77
C LEU A 8 -34.70 -29.62 61.45
N SER A 9 -33.88 -28.52 61.29
CA SER A 9 -33.02 -28.38 60.14
C SER A 9 -31.69 -29.06 60.34
N ALA A 10 -31.44 -30.14 59.58
CA ALA A 10 -30.13 -30.78 59.51
C ALA A 10 -29.22 -30.00 58.52
N LEU A 11 -28.16 -29.45 59.06
CA LEU A 11 -27.09 -28.78 58.22
C LEU A 11 -26.16 -29.85 57.67
N LEU A 12 -26.24 -30.15 56.38
CA LEU A 12 -25.26 -30.96 55.66
C LEU A 12 -24.10 -30.03 55.22
N ILE A 13 -22.94 -30.17 55.88
CA ILE A 13 -21.70 -29.47 55.46
C ILE A 13 -21.07 -30.30 54.36
N PHE A 14 -21.17 -29.78 53.10
CA PHE A 14 -20.46 -30.33 51.97
C PHE A 14 -19.05 -29.68 51.92
N GLY A 15 -18.04 -30.46 52.31
CA GLY A 15 -16.64 -30.10 52.21
C GLY A 15 -16.21 -30.06 50.74
N VAL A 16 -16.05 -28.86 50.17
CA VAL A 16 -15.44 -28.66 48.86
C VAL A 16 -13.92 -28.64 49.02
N THR A 17 -13.27 -29.76 48.70
CA THR A 17 -11.82 -29.83 48.62
C THR A 17 -11.39 -29.13 47.32
N PHE A 18 -10.82 -27.91 47.45
CA PHE A 18 -10.14 -27.25 46.33
C PHE A 18 -8.84 -27.99 45.99
N PHE A 19 -8.84 -28.73 44.90
CA PHE A 19 -7.61 -29.19 44.26
C PHE A 19 -6.99 -27.99 43.53
N SER A 20 -6.02 -27.36 44.17
CA SER A 20 -5.19 -26.35 43.54
C SER A 20 -4.22 -27.02 42.57
N CYS A 21 -4.57 -27.07 41.30
CA CYS A 21 -3.65 -27.42 40.24
C CYS A 21 -2.79 -26.18 39.93
N LYS A 22 -1.63 -26.09 40.57
CA LYS A 22 -0.57 -25.13 40.15
C LYS A 22 -0.01 -25.62 38.83
N THR A 23 -0.49 -25.04 37.72
CA THR A 23 0.24 -25.06 36.46
C THR A 23 0.93 -23.71 36.31
N ASP A 24 2.10 -23.59 36.94
CA ASP A 24 3.06 -22.56 36.62
C ASP A 24 3.66 -22.84 35.21
N LYS A 25 2.90 -22.52 34.17
CA LYS A 25 3.46 -22.26 32.87
C LYS A 25 3.41 -20.74 32.68
N LYS A 26 4.51 -20.05 33.08
CA LYS A 26 4.82 -18.73 32.52
C LYS A 26 4.75 -18.83 31.00
N PRO A 27 4.03 -17.92 30.31
CA PRO A 27 4.16 -17.84 28.88
C PRO A 27 5.65 -17.54 28.60
N SER A 28 6.31 -18.42 27.88
CA SER A 28 7.64 -18.18 27.36
C SER A 28 7.55 -16.89 26.52
N SER A 29 8.11 -15.81 27.03
CA SER A 29 8.39 -14.64 26.24
C SER A 29 9.30 -15.09 25.10
N ILE A 30 8.74 -15.23 23.90
CA ILE A 30 9.53 -15.26 22.68
C ILE A 30 10.14 -13.87 22.58
N GLN A 31 11.26 -13.68 23.27
CA GLN A 31 12.18 -12.59 22.96
C GLN A 31 12.81 -12.93 21.61
N GLY A 32 12.06 -12.70 20.53
CA GLY A 32 12.67 -12.46 19.24
C GLY A 32 13.58 -11.26 19.45
N LYS A 33 14.90 -11.46 19.47
CA LYS A 33 15.86 -10.37 19.33
C LYS A 33 15.50 -9.66 18.02
N SER A 34 14.74 -8.55 18.12
CA SER A 34 14.67 -7.59 17.04
C SER A 34 16.11 -7.17 16.82
N VAL A 35 16.67 -7.50 15.68
CA VAL A 35 17.84 -6.78 15.16
C VAL A 35 17.30 -5.37 14.92
N ILE A 36 17.40 -4.51 15.93
CA ILE A 36 17.15 -3.09 15.78
C ILE A 36 18.25 -2.62 14.85
N GLY A 37 17.94 -2.59 13.55
CA GLY A 37 18.78 -1.92 12.58
C GLY A 37 18.99 -0.48 13.06
N GLN A 38 20.14 0.09 12.77
CA GLN A 38 20.42 1.48 13.09
C GLN A 38 19.29 2.35 12.53
N LYS A 39 18.67 3.21 13.37
CA LYS A 39 17.57 4.10 12.94
C LYS A 39 18.04 4.89 11.72
N GLN A 40 17.28 4.82 10.64
CA GLN A 40 17.61 5.53 9.42
C GLN A 40 17.24 7.01 9.55
N GLU A 41 18.09 7.88 9.03
CA GLU A 41 17.80 9.31 8.93
C GLU A 41 16.65 9.57 7.93
N TRP A 42 16.64 8.83 6.84
CA TRP A 42 15.54 8.77 5.86
C TRP A 42 15.51 7.39 5.19
N ALA A 43 14.35 7.03 4.67
CA ALA A 43 14.18 5.82 3.89
C ALA A 43 13.09 6.00 2.83
N ILE A 44 13.23 5.32 1.70
CA ILE A 44 12.23 5.29 0.64
C ILE A 44 12.09 3.88 0.10
N VAL A 45 10.85 3.49 -0.20
CA VAL A 45 10.51 2.22 -0.82
C VAL A 45 9.43 2.42 -1.87
N ILE A 46 9.60 1.79 -3.03
CA ILE A 46 8.74 1.95 -4.20
C ILE A 46 8.26 0.62 -4.74
N HIS A 47 7.10 0.60 -5.40
CA HIS A 47 6.67 -0.50 -6.25
C HIS A 47 6.15 -0.01 -7.60
N GLY A 48 6.29 -0.84 -8.61
CA GLY A 48 5.78 -0.63 -9.98
C GLY A 48 4.69 -1.63 -10.36
N GLY A 49 4.08 -2.30 -9.36
CA GLY A 49 3.02 -3.28 -9.56
C GLY A 49 3.41 -4.69 -9.13
N ALA A 50 2.40 -5.47 -8.71
CA ALA A 50 2.50 -6.91 -8.45
C ALA A 50 1.66 -7.69 -9.47
N GLY A 51 2.05 -8.94 -9.77
CA GLY A 51 1.32 -9.77 -10.72
C GLY A 51 2.11 -10.97 -11.24
N GLY A 52 1.85 -11.37 -12.47
CA GLY A 52 2.40 -12.54 -13.13
C GLY A 52 3.82 -12.39 -13.68
N MET A 53 4.70 -11.62 -13.02
CA MET A 53 6.09 -11.43 -13.44
C MET A 53 6.93 -12.62 -13.02
N THR A 54 7.32 -13.43 -13.99
CA THR A 54 8.29 -14.53 -13.82
C THR A 54 9.44 -14.37 -14.82
N LYS A 55 10.55 -15.06 -14.59
CA LYS A 55 11.71 -15.01 -15.49
C LYS A 55 11.36 -15.54 -16.90
N GLU A 56 10.33 -16.39 -17.01
CA GLU A 56 9.84 -16.93 -18.28
C GLU A 56 8.96 -15.93 -19.02
N ASN A 57 8.22 -15.07 -18.30
CA ASN A 57 7.25 -14.14 -18.88
C ASN A 57 7.84 -12.77 -19.20
N LEU A 58 9.03 -12.47 -18.66
CA LEU A 58 9.71 -11.19 -18.83
C LEU A 58 10.99 -11.41 -19.67
N THR A 59 11.05 -10.83 -20.87
CA THR A 59 12.28 -10.91 -21.67
C THR A 59 13.44 -10.19 -20.98
N PRO A 60 14.70 -10.59 -21.22
CA PRO A 60 15.86 -9.91 -20.62
C PRO A 60 15.91 -8.39 -20.88
N ASP A 61 15.52 -7.96 -22.08
CA ASP A 61 15.48 -6.54 -22.43
C ASP A 61 14.41 -5.81 -21.63
N LEU A 62 13.22 -6.39 -21.49
CA LEU A 62 12.12 -5.80 -20.74
C LEU A 62 12.42 -5.79 -19.22
N ASP A 63 13.08 -6.83 -18.68
CA ASP A 63 13.58 -6.85 -17.29
C ASP A 63 14.53 -5.67 -17.06
N LYS A 64 15.50 -5.49 -17.95
CA LYS A 64 16.47 -4.37 -17.89
C LYS A 64 15.77 -3.01 -17.95
N GLU A 65 14.78 -2.86 -18.82
CA GLU A 65 14.01 -1.63 -18.99
C GLU A 65 13.20 -1.28 -17.73
N TYR A 66 12.51 -2.26 -17.13
CA TYR A 66 11.79 -2.08 -15.86
C TYR A 66 12.72 -1.71 -14.70
N ARG A 67 13.88 -2.39 -14.57
CA ARG A 67 14.87 -2.06 -13.52
C ARG A 67 15.42 -0.65 -13.70
N ALA A 68 15.75 -0.25 -14.91
CA ALA A 68 16.22 1.11 -15.20
C ALA A 68 15.15 2.15 -14.87
N SER A 69 13.89 1.91 -15.22
CA SER A 69 12.77 2.80 -14.95
C SER A 69 12.47 2.93 -13.46
N LEU A 70 12.51 1.83 -12.71
CA LEU A 70 12.41 1.86 -11.25
C LEU A 70 13.57 2.62 -10.61
N GLN A 71 14.79 2.45 -11.13
CA GLN A 71 15.97 3.16 -10.63
C GLN A 71 15.83 4.69 -10.84
N VAL A 72 15.30 5.14 -11.97
CA VAL A 72 15.03 6.57 -12.22
C VAL A 72 14.03 7.13 -11.21
N ALA A 73 12.91 6.43 -10.98
CA ALA A 73 11.90 6.84 -10.02
C ALA A 73 12.46 6.86 -8.58
N LEU A 74 13.19 5.81 -8.19
CA LEU A 74 13.84 5.73 -6.88
C LEU A 74 14.84 6.87 -6.66
N THR A 75 15.64 7.19 -7.67
CA THR A 75 16.63 8.27 -7.62
C THR A 75 15.98 9.64 -7.44
N ALA A 76 14.82 9.89 -8.06
CA ALA A 76 14.10 11.14 -7.91
C ALA A 76 13.66 11.39 -6.44
N GLY A 77 13.05 10.40 -5.80
CA GLY A 77 12.64 10.50 -4.40
C GLY A 77 13.82 10.50 -3.42
N LYS A 78 14.83 9.65 -3.66
CA LYS A 78 16.07 9.60 -2.88
C LYS A 78 16.77 10.97 -2.83
N LYS A 79 16.83 11.68 -3.97
CA LYS A 79 17.45 13.01 -4.05
C LYS A 79 16.75 13.97 -3.10
N ILE A 80 15.42 14.05 -3.13
CA ILE A 80 14.64 14.95 -2.27
C ILE A 80 14.93 14.68 -0.79
N LEU A 81 14.88 13.41 -0.37
CA LEU A 81 15.10 13.05 1.04
C LEU A 81 16.54 13.31 1.49
N SER A 82 17.53 13.02 0.65
CA SER A 82 18.94 13.26 0.97
C SER A 82 19.28 14.75 1.13
N GLU A 83 18.58 15.62 0.37
CA GLU A 83 18.69 17.06 0.45
C GLU A 83 17.85 17.69 1.58
N GLY A 84 17.13 16.86 2.39
CA GLY A 84 16.32 17.31 3.52
C GLY A 84 14.89 17.70 3.18
N GLY A 85 14.40 17.36 1.97
CA GLY A 85 13.01 17.55 1.55
C GLY A 85 12.04 16.62 2.29
N SER A 86 10.75 16.90 2.19
CA SER A 86 9.70 16.18 2.91
C SER A 86 9.42 14.80 2.31
N ALA A 87 8.90 13.88 3.15
CA ALA A 87 8.40 12.58 2.71
C ALA A 87 7.31 12.73 1.64
N LEU A 88 6.41 13.70 1.79
CA LEU A 88 5.36 14.01 0.82
C LEU A 88 5.90 14.41 -0.55
N ASP A 89 6.94 15.27 -0.59
CA ASP A 89 7.57 15.69 -1.85
C ASP A 89 8.27 14.51 -2.53
N ALA A 90 8.93 13.67 -1.74
CA ALA A 90 9.58 12.47 -2.26
C ALA A 90 8.57 11.48 -2.85
N VAL A 91 7.45 11.24 -2.15
CA VAL A 91 6.37 10.36 -2.63
C VAL A 91 5.74 10.91 -3.91
N GLU A 92 5.33 12.18 -3.92
CA GLU A 92 4.73 12.79 -5.11
C GLU A 92 5.66 12.72 -6.32
N GLN A 93 6.91 13.17 -6.18
CA GLN A 93 7.84 13.22 -7.30
C GLN A 93 8.21 11.82 -7.82
N THR A 94 8.35 10.85 -6.94
CA THR A 94 8.61 9.45 -7.33
C THR A 94 7.45 8.89 -8.14
N ILE A 95 6.21 9.08 -7.69
CA ILE A 95 5.02 8.58 -8.39
C ILE A 95 4.82 9.31 -9.71
N ARG A 96 5.00 10.63 -9.77
CA ARG A 96 4.96 11.40 -11.03
C ARG A 96 5.93 10.84 -12.07
N THR A 97 7.14 10.49 -11.65
CA THR A 97 8.14 9.87 -12.54
C THR A 97 7.64 8.54 -13.12
N MET A 98 6.90 7.77 -12.34
CA MET A 98 6.29 6.52 -12.82
C MET A 98 5.01 6.75 -13.63
N GLU A 99 4.19 7.76 -13.31
CA GLU A 99 3.02 8.16 -14.10
C GLU A 99 3.39 8.65 -15.51
N ASP A 100 4.53 9.31 -15.65
CA ASP A 100 5.05 9.78 -16.96
C ASP A 100 5.69 8.66 -17.80
N ASN A 101 5.87 7.45 -17.23
CA ASN A 101 6.51 6.32 -17.88
C ASN A 101 5.49 5.28 -18.37
N PRO A 102 5.42 4.98 -19.70
CA PRO A 102 4.42 4.08 -20.27
C PRO A 102 4.57 2.61 -19.88
N LEU A 103 5.64 2.23 -19.18
CA LEU A 103 5.83 0.84 -18.71
C LEU A 103 4.89 0.48 -17.55
N PHE A 104 4.58 1.45 -16.69
CA PHE A 104 3.77 1.22 -15.49
C PHE A 104 2.28 1.41 -15.76
N ASN A 105 1.43 0.74 -14.99
CA ASN A 105 -0.02 0.93 -15.04
C ASN A 105 -0.43 2.12 -14.14
N ALA A 106 -0.04 3.31 -14.54
CA ALA A 106 -0.41 4.59 -13.93
C ALA A 106 -0.13 5.70 -14.95
N GLY A 107 -0.87 6.79 -14.92
CA GLY A 107 -0.66 7.90 -15.83
C GLY A 107 -0.59 7.45 -17.29
N LYS A 108 0.49 7.78 -17.99
CA LYS A 108 0.70 7.51 -19.43
C LYS A 108 0.66 6.02 -19.82
N GLY A 109 0.94 5.11 -18.90
CA GLY A 109 0.91 3.66 -19.14
C GLY A 109 -0.34 2.97 -18.60
N ALA A 110 -1.37 3.73 -18.22
CA ALA A 110 -2.60 3.18 -17.68
C ALA A 110 -3.28 2.20 -18.64
N VAL A 111 -3.87 1.15 -18.08
CA VAL A 111 -4.69 0.19 -18.82
C VAL A 111 -5.99 0.81 -19.30
N PHE A 112 -6.64 0.14 -20.22
CA PHE A 112 -7.93 0.58 -20.77
C PHE A 112 -9.10 -0.05 -20.02
N THR A 113 -10.20 0.70 -19.89
CA THR A 113 -11.51 0.19 -19.51
C THR A 113 -12.10 -0.67 -20.62
N HIS A 114 -13.22 -1.33 -20.36
CA HIS A 114 -13.97 -2.09 -21.35
C HIS A 114 -14.41 -1.22 -22.55
N GLU A 115 -14.72 0.04 -22.28
CA GLU A 115 -15.15 1.05 -23.25
C GLU A 115 -13.98 1.65 -24.05
N GLY A 116 -12.74 1.22 -23.79
CA GLY A 116 -11.54 1.70 -24.49
C GLY A 116 -11.06 3.08 -24.00
N MET A 117 -11.37 3.45 -22.76
CA MET A 117 -10.93 4.68 -22.11
C MET A 117 -9.81 4.38 -21.09
N ASN A 118 -8.99 5.38 -20.77
CA ASN A 118 -8.09 5.31 -19.61
C ASN A 118 -8.73 6.10 -18.45
N GLU A 119 -8.97 5.45 -17.33
CA GLU A 119 -9.44 6.04 -16.09
C GLU A 119 -8.40 5.82 -15.00
N LEU A 120 -8.03 6.90 -14.32
CA LEU A 120 -6.91 6.95 -13.40
C LEU A 120 -7.39 7.21 -11.98
N ASP A 121 -6.75 6.57 -11.02
CA ASP A 121 -6.99 6.73 -9.59
C ASP A 121 -5.66 7.00 -8.88
N ALA A 122 -5.66 7.90 -7.88
CA ALA A 122 -4.49 8.12 -7.04
C ALA A 122 -4.89 8.58 -5.64
N ALA A 123 -4.05 8.27 -4.64
CA ALA A 123 -4.13 8.82 -3.30
C ALA A 123 -2.75 9.12 -2.73
N ILE A 124 -2.70 10.11 -1.84
CA ILE A 124 -1.54 10.44 -1.02
C ILE A 124 -1.97 10.72 0.42
N MET A 125 -1.13 10.35 1.38
CA MET A 125 -1.41 10.54 2.80
C MET A 125 -0.18 11.00 3.57
N ASP A 126 -0.40 11.96 4.45
CA ASP A 126 0.60 12.49 5.40
C ASP A 126 0.43 11.79 6.76
N GLY A 127 1.47 11.08 7.19
CA GLY A 127 1.48 10.38 8.48
C GLY A 127 1.55 11.31 9.69
N THR A 128 1.89 12.59 9.48
CA THR A 128 2.05 13.57 10.57
C THR A 128 0.72 13.90 11.25
N ASN A 129 -0.32 14.08 10.45
CA ASN A 129 -1.64 14.55 10.90
C ASN A 129 -2.80 13.72 10.34
N LEU A 130 -2.49 12.60 9.66
CA LEU A 130 -3.42 11.75 8.94
C LEU A 130 -4.15 12.47 7.79
N GLY A 131 -3.62 13.62 7.35
CA GLY A 131 -4.12 14.33 6.18
C GLY A 131 -4.03 13.45 4.94
N ALA A 132 -5.10 13.40 4.16
CA ALA A 132 -5.16 12.56 2.97
C ALA A 132 -5.90 13.25 1.83
N GLY A 133 -5.52 12.90 0.61
CA GLY A 133 -6.23 13.33 -0.59
C GLY A 133 -6.23 12.24 -1.64
N ALA A 134 -7.31 12.17 -2.41
CA ALA A 134 -7.49 11.19 -3.47
C ALA A 134 -8.25 11.74 -4.66
N VAL A 135 -7.98 11.19 -5.82
CA VAL A 135 -8.80 11.35 -7.03
C VAL A 135 -9.10 9.99 -7.63
N ALA A 136 -10.30 9.84 -8.19
CA ALA A 136 -10.74 8.58 -8.78
C ALA A 136 -11.50 8.80 -10.10
N GLY A 137 -11.30 7.88 -11.07
CA GLY A 137 -11.98 7.90 -12.37
C GLY A 137 -11.67 9.16 -13.20
N VAL A 138 -10.49 9.74 -13.08
CA VAL A 138 -10.09 10.91 -13.86
C VAL A 138 -9.48 10.48 -15.20
N THR A 139 -9.72 11.28 -16.26
CA THR A 139 -9.37 10.90 -17.65
C THR A 139 -8.48 11.90 -18.36
N ASP A 140 -8.13 13.01 -17.72
CA ASP A 140 -7.46 14.16 -18.34
C ASP A 140 -6.40 14.83 -17.44
N ILE A 141 -6.24 14.39 -16.19
CA ILE A 141 -5.21 14.91 -15.28
C ILE A 141 -3.91 14.17 -15.56
N LYS A 142 -2.87 14.89 -16.06
CA LYS A 142 -1.59 14.30 -16.45
C LYS A 142 -0.96 13.48 -15.33
N ASN A 143 -0.89 14.06 -14.13
CA ASN A 143 -0.34 13.41 -12.94
C ASN A 143 -1.39 13.35 -11.81
N PRO A 144 -2.19 12.29 -11.73
CA PRO A 144 -3.24 12.13 -10.71
C PRO A 144 -2.73 12.26 -9.27
N ILE A 145 -1.50 11.83 -8.98
CA ILE A 145 -0.91 11.97 -7.63
C ILE A 145 -0.79 13.43 -7.19
N SER A 146 -0.46 14.34 -8.12
CA SER A 146 -0.42 15.77 -7.81
C SER A 146 -1.81 16.34 -7.54
N ALA A 147 -2.83 15.86 -8.24
CA ALA A 147 -4.22 16.24 -7.94
C ALA A 147 -4.65 15.71 -6.57
N ALA A 148 -4.33 14.46 -6.23
CA ALA A 148 -4.57 13.91 -4.90
C ALA A 148 -3.92 14.79 -3.80
N ARG A 149 -2.68 15.23 -4.00
CA ARG A 149 -2.02 16.14 -3.07
C ARG A 149 -2.73 17.50 -2.96
N LYS A 150 -3.19 18.07 -4.09
CA LYS A 150 -3.97 19.32 -4.07
C LYS A 150 -5.31 19.16 -3.33
N VAL A 151 -5.99 18.01 -3.47
CA VAL A 151 -7.19 17.71 -2.69
C VAL A 151 -6.88 17.75 -1.19
N MET A 152 -5.79 17.12 -0.75
CA MET A 152 -5.37 17.09 0.64
C MET A 152 -5.08 18.49 1.23
N VAL A 153 -4.39 19.35 0.46
CA VAL A 153 -3.86 20.61 1.03
C VAL A 153 -4.74 21.84 0.74
N ASN A 154 -5.55 21.80 -0.32
CA ASN A 154 -6.28 22.95 -0.83
C ASN A 154 -7.80 22.75 -0.84
N SER A 155 -8.32 21.67 -0.22
CA SER A 155 -9.76 21.45 -0.09
C SER A 155 -10.13 20.89 1.28
N PRO A 156 -11.40 21.00 1.71
CA PRO A 156 -11.89 20.34 2.91
C PRO A 156 -12.22 18.86 2.68
N HIS A 157 -12.05 18.36 1.45
CA HIS A 157 -12.43 17.02 1.06
C HIS A 157 -11.23 16.07 1.12
N VAL A 158 -11.49 14.78 1.29
CA VAL A 158 -10.47 13.74 1.18
C VAL A 158 -10.43 13.13 -0.22
N MET A 159 -11.56 13.10 -0.94
CA MET A 159 -11.64 12.45 -2.26
C MET A 159 -12.55 13.23 -3.21
N LEU A 160 -12.07 13.40 -4.44
CA LEU A 160 -12.81 13.93 -5.58
C LEU A 160 -12.82 12.90 -6.72
N SER A 161 -13.81 12.94 -7.61
CA SER A 161 -13.89 11.98 -8.72
C SER A 161 -14.36 12.59 -10.03
N GLY A 162 -14.01 11.93 -11.15
CA GLY A 162 -14.49 12.23 -12.49
C GLY A 162 -14.32 13.71 -12.88
N ALA A 163 -15.33 14.27 -13.55
CA ALA A 163 -15.30 15.64 -14.05
C ALA A 163 -15.11 16.70 -12.95
N GLY A 164 -15.62 16.45 -11.73
CA GLY A 164 -15.42 17.37 -10.61
C GLY A 164 -13.96 17.43 -10.16
N ALA A 165 -13.27 16.30 -10.16
CA ALA A 165 -11.83 16.25 -9.87
C ALA A 165 -11.01 16.95 -10.98
N SER A 166 -11.39 16.80 -12.25
CA SER A 166 -10.75 17.47 -13.39
C SER A 166 -10.94 18.98 -13.31
N GLN A 167 -12.15 19.46 -12.97
CA GLN A 167 -12.39 20.87 -12.77
C GLN A 167 -11.51 21.43 -11.63
N PHE A 168 -11.51 20.78 -10.49
CA PHE A 168 -10.67 21.17 -9.34
C PHE A 168 -9.19 21.22 -9.72
N ALA A 169 -8.67 20.18 -10.41
CA ALA A 169 -7.28 20.11 -10.84
C ALA A 169 -6.91 21.32 -11.74
N LYS A 170 -7.79 21.68 -12.67
CA LYS A 170 -7.63 22.86 -13.53
C LYS A 170 -7.60 24.17 -12.72
N GLU A 171 -8.49 24.32 -11.76
CA GLU A 171 -8.54 25.48 -10.85
C GLU A 171 -7.27 25.58 -9.98
N GLN A 172 -6.64 24.43 -9.65
CA GLN A 172 -5.38 24.37 -8.93
C GLN A 172 -4.13 24.54 -9.81
N GLY A 173 -4.31 24.84 -11.11
CA GLY A 173 -3.21 25.07 -12.05
C GLY A 173 -2.45 23.81 -12.47
N LEU A 174 -3.04 22.62 -12.32
CA LEU A 174 -2.44 21.37 -12.75
C LEU A 174 -2.56 21.20 -14.28
N GLU A 175 -1.63 20.44 -14.86
CA GLU A 175 -1.61 20.16 -16.29
C GLU A 175 -2.75 19.19 -16.66
N ILE A 176 -3.67 19.70 -17.49
CA ILE A 176 -4.77 18.94 -18.09
C ILE A 176 -4.38 18.58 -19.51
N VAL A 177 -4.54 17.31 -19.87
CA VAL A 177 -4.17 16.74 -21.15
C VAL A 177 -5.39 16.13 -21.85
N ALA A 178 -5.32 15.99 -23.18
CA ALA A 178 -6.33 15.21 -23.88
C ALA A 178 -6.27 13.73 -23.46
N PRO A 179 -7.39 13.01 -23.36
CA PRO A 179 -7.40 11.58 -23.00
C PRO A 179 -6.47 10.72 -23.87
N SER A 180 -6.23 11.10 -25.11
CA SER A 180 -5.27 10.43 -26.01
C SER A 180 -3.82 10.46 -25.53
N TYR A 181 -3.46 11.34 -24.59
CA TYR A 181 -2.14 11.36 -23.96
C TYR A 181 -1.79 10.03 -23.27
N PHE A 182 -2.79 9.36 -22.69
CA PHE A 182 -2.61 8.10 -21.95
C PHE A 182 -2.61 6.87 -22.89
N TYR A 183 -2.99 7.05 -24.16
CA TYR A 183 -3.03 5.96 -25.12
C TYR A 183 -1.62 5.42 -25.39
N THR A 184 -1.44 4.09 -25.26
CA THR A 184 -0.27 3.39 -25.75
C THR A 184 -0.68 2.16 -26.55
N ASN A 185 -0.01 1.90 -27.70
CA ASN A 185 -0.27 0.72 -28.51
C ASN A 185 -0.15 -0.58 -27.70
N LYS A 186 0.83 -0.66 -26.79
CA LYS A 186 1.03 -1.81 -25.92
C LYS A 186 -0.22 -2.10 -25.09
N ARG A 187 -0.77 -1.08 -24.39
CA ARG A 187 -1.95 -1.24 -23.53
C ARG A 187 -3.23 -1.50 -24.32
N PHE A 188 -3.35 -0.88 -25.48
CA PHE A 188 -4.48 -1.14 -26.37
C PHE A 188 -4.46 -2.58 -26.91
N ASN A 189 -3.31 -3.07 -27.35
CA ASN A 189 -3.17 -4.48 -27.76
C ASN A 189 -3.42 -5.43 -26.59
N GLU A 190 -2.96 -5.09 -25.37
CA GLU A 190 -3.28 -5.85 -24.16
C GLU A 190 -4.79 -5.91 -23.91
N LEU A 191 -5.55 -4.82 -24.10
CA LEU A 191 -7.02 -4.86 -24.02
C LEU A 191 -7.60 -5.84 -25.04
N GLN A 192 -7.15 -5.80 -26.30
CA GLN A 192 -7.62 -6.71 -27.35
C GLN A 192 -7.33 -8.20 -26.99
N GLU A 193 -6.19 -8.47 -26.36
CA GLU A 193 -5.85 -9.81 -25.85
C GLU A 193 -6.58 -10.15 -24.53
N LEU A 194 -6.89 -9.16 -23.70
CA LEU A 194 -7.53 -9.30 -22.37
C LEU A 194 -9.04 -9.42 -22.43
N LEU A 195 -9.66 -9.11 -23.54
CA LEU A 195 -10.98 -9.67 -23.85
C LEU A 195 -10.92 -11.21 -23.75
N LYS A 196 -9.70 -11.77 -23.55
CA LYS A 196 -9.39 -13.18 -23.34
C LYS A 196 -8.76 -13.52 -21.97
N LYS A 197 -8.13 -12.59 -21.18
CA LYS A 197 -7.46 -12.87 -19.85
C LYS A 197 -7.17 -11.59 -19.02
N GLU A 198 -7.33 -11.62 -17.68
CA GLU A 198 -7.12 -10.49 -16.76
C GLU A 198 -5.64 -10.19 -16.39
N LYS A 199 -5.25 -8.90 -16.28
CA LYS A 199 -3.94 -8.43 -15.76
C LYS A 199 -4.09 -7.19 -14.88
N PHE A 200 -3.26 -7.09 -13.83
CA PHE A 200 -3.24 -6.01 -12.83
C PHE A 200 -1.88 -5.27 -12.84
N GLY A 201 -1.86 -4.05 -12.32
CA GLY A 201 -0.65 -3.29 -12.04
C GLY A 201 -1.00 -1.96 -11.37
N THR A 202 -0.08 -1.43 -10.54
CA THR A 202 -0.25 -0.21 -9.75
C THR A 202 1.13 0.29 -9.41
N VAL A 203 1.34 1.60 -9.25
CA VAL A 203 2.59 2.16 -8.75
C VAL A 203 2.39 2.74 -7.35
N GLY A 204 3.44 2.72 -6.53
CA GLY A 204 3.37 3.31 -5.20
C GLY A 204 4.74 3.68 -4.63
N CYS A 205 4.69 4.52 -3.60
CA CYS A 205 5.85 4.97 -2.86
C CYS A 205 5.49 5.19 -1.39
N CYS A 206 6.39 4.76 -0.50
CA CYS A 206 6.38 5.14 0.91
C CYS A 206 7.72 5.75 1.27
N ALA A 207 7.71 6.81 2.07
CA ALA A 207 8.90 7.53 2.47
C ALA A 207 8.88 7.93 3.95
N LEU A 208 10.07 7.94 4.55
CA LEU A 208 10.40 8.56 5.83
C LEU A 208 11.37 9.70 5.55
N ASP A 209 11.07 10.91 6.01
CA ASP A 209 11.97 12.06 5.90
C ASP A 209 12.86 12.24 7.14
N LYS A 210 13.82 13.16 7.05
CA LYS A 210 14.77 13.47 8.13
C LYS A 210 14.11 14.03 9.39
N ASN A 211 12.91 14.56 9.27
CA ASN A 211 12.12 15.06 10.40
C ASN A 211 11.34 13.94 11.10
N GLY A 212 11.42 12.70 10.59
CA GLY A 212 10.69 11.55 11.11
C GLY A 212 9.24 11.45 10.63
N ASN A 213 8.88 12.19 9.57
CA ASN A 213 7.54 12.15 9.00
C ASN A 213 7.43 11.07 7.94
N LEU A 214 6.31 10.37 7.97
CA LEU A 214 5.95 9.32 7.03
C LEU A 214 4.93 9.82 6.00
N ALA A 215 5.08 9.38 4.77
CA ALA A 215 4.11 9.59 3.72
C ALA A 215 3.95 8.33 2.85
N ALA A 216 2.75 8.11 2.35
CA ALA A 216 2.43 7.07 1.38
C ALA A 216 1.66 7.65 0.20
N GLY A 217 1.85 7.07 -0.98
CA GLY A 217 1.07 7.38 -2.16
C GLY A 217 0.96 6.18 -3.08
N THR A 218 -0.14 6.12 -3.80
CA THR A 218 -0.45 5.06 -4.76
C THR A 218 -1.15 5.67 -5.98
N SER A 219 -0.83 5.21 -7.18
CA SER A 219 -1.46 5.64 -8.43
C SER A 219 -1.66 4.47 -9.38
N THR A 220 -2.76 4.45 -10.12
CA THR A 220 -3.13 3.33 -10.98
C THR A 220 -4.10 3.73 -12.10
N GLY A 221 -4.10 2.95 -13.20
CA GLY A 221 -5.20 2.84 -14.15
C GLY A 221 -6.26 1.81 -13.74
N GLY A 222 -6.07 1.14 -12.61
CA GLY A 222 -6.95 0.08 -12.13
C GLY A 222 -6.72 -1.28 -12.81
N MET A 223 -7.77 -2.06 -12.90
CA MET A 223 -7.81 -3.36 -13.58
C MET A 223 -8.10 -3.19 -15.07
N ALA A 224 -7.32 -3.84 -15.92
CA ALA A 224 -7.58 -3.83 -17.36
C ALA A 224 -8.96 -4.44 -17.67
N ASN A 225 -9.65 -3.88 -18.67
CA ASN A 225 -11.01 -4.29 -19.03
C ASN A 225 -12.05 -4.05 -17.91
N LYS A 226 -11.77 -3.16 -16.95
CA LYS A 226 -12.74 -2.77 -15.90
C LYS A 226 -13.99 -2.15 -16.50
N ARG A 227 -15.12 -2.33 -15.85
CA ARG A 227 -16.44 -1.81 -16.26
C ARG A 227 -17.06 -0.95 -15.16
N TYR A 228 -18.10 -0.19 -15.50
CA TYR A 228 -18.96 0.51 -14.56
C TYR A 228 -18.20 1.50 -13.67
N ASN A 229 -17.17 2.14 -14.23
CA ASN A 229 -16.30 3.09 -13.51
C ASN A 229 -15.70 2.46 -12.22
N ARG A 230 -15.31 1.17 -12.29
CA ARG A 230 -14.74 0.43 -11.16
C ARG A 230 -13.55 1.17 -10.58
N ILE A 231 -13.58 1.42 -9.29
CA ILE A 231 -12.50 1.96 -8.48
C ILE A 231 -11.87 0.81 -7.68
N GLY A 232 -10.54 0.72 -7.69
CA GLY A 232 -9.77 -0.23 -6.87
C GLY A 232 -9.42 0.32 -5.50
N ASP A 233 -8.46 -0.34 -4.87
CA ASP A 233 -7.96 0.00 -3.54
C ASP A 233 -7.09 1.27 -3.51
N SER A 234 -6.43 1.60 -4.62
CA SER A 234 -5.41 2.66 -4.66
C SER A 234 -5.88 4.02 -4.14
N PRO A 235 -7.08 4.55 -4.51
CA PRO A 235 -7.56 5.83 -4.00
C PRO A 235 -8.25 5.72 -2.64
N ILE A 236 -8.43 4.51 -2.09
CA ILE A 236 -9.12 4.27 -0.82
C ILE A 236 -8.13 4.28 0.34
N ILE A 237 -8.20 5.33 1.15
CA ILE A 237 -7.36 5.46 2.36
C ILE A 237 -7.65 4.30 3.33
N GLY A 238 -6.59 3.65 3.78
CA GLY A 238 -6.66 2.44 4.60
C GLY A 238 -6.72 1.12 3.82
N ALA A 239 -7.08 1.15 2.53
CA ALA A 239 -7.06 -0.05 1.67
C ALA A 239 -5.73 -0.18 0.92
N GLY A 240 -5.47 0.68 -0.07
CA GLY A 240 -4.26 0.68 -0.87
C GLY A 240 -3.21 1.71 -0.44
N THR A 241 -3.60 2.73 0.33
CA THR A 241 -2.73 3.83 0.77
C THR A 241 -3.00 4.16 2.22
N TYR A 242 -1.95 4.18 3.06
CA TYR A 242 -2.06 4.61 4.45
C TYR A 242 -0.72 5.13 4.98
N ALA A 243 -0.75 6.18 5.82
CA ALA A 243 0.43 6.67 6.53
C ALA A 243 0.05 7.18 7.93
N ASN A 244 0.86 6.81 8.94
CA ASN A 244 0.73 7.26 10.31
C ASN A 244 2.12 7.27 10.96
N ASN A 245 2.57 8.44 11.42
CA ASN A 245 3.87 8.62 12.08
C ASN A 245 4.05 7.76 13.34
N SER A 246 2.95 7.30 13.96
CA SER A 246 3.02 6.42 15.13
C SER A 246 3.42 4.98 14.75
N THR A 247 3.19 4.56 13.50
CA THR A 247 3.35 3.17 13.03
C THR A 247 4.16 3.08 11.75
N CYS A 248 3.51 3.19 10.58
CA CYS A 248 4.13 3.01 9.28
C CYS A 248 3.41 3.75 8.14
N ALA A 249 4.09 3.83 7.00
CA ALA A 249 3.51 4.14 5.70
C ALA A 249 3.39 2.86 4.88
N VAL A 250 2.27 2.68 4.16
CA VAL A 250 1.93 1.49 3.37
C VAL A 250 1.36 1.89 2.02
N SER A 251 1.86 1.26 0.95
CA SER A 251 1.25 1.32 -0.39
C SER A 251 1.06 -0.09 -0.93
N GLY A 252 -0.13 -0.36 -1.45
CA GLY A 252 -0.58 -1.67 -1.89
C GLY A 252 -0.69 -1.80 -3.40
N THR A 253 -0.57 -3.02 -3.91
CA THR A 253 -0.75 -3.39 -5.32
C THR A 253 -1.23 -4.82 -5.42
N GLY A 254 -2.29 -5.07 -6.20
CA GLY A 254 -2.85 -6.40 -6.35
C GLY A 254 -4.33 -6.41 -6.70
N HIS A 255 -5.06 -7.40 -6.20
CA HIS A 255 -6.48 -7.57 -6.42
C HIS A 255 -7.27 -6.63 -5.49
N GLY A 256 -7.60 -5.43 -5.98
CA GLY A 256 -8.14 -4.30 -5.21
C GLY A 256 -9.36 -4.62 -4.35
N GLU A 257 -10.26 -5.49 -4.82
CA GLU A 257 -11.47 -5.91 -4.09
C GLU A 257 -11.14 -6.56 -2.73
N TYR A 258 -10.04 -7.31 -2.65
CA TYR A 258 -9.59 -7.89 -1.39
C TYR A 258 -8.91 -6.85 -0.51
N PHE A 259 -8.11 -5.95 -1.09
CA PHE A 259 -7.47 -4.87 -0.35
C PHE A 259 -8.50 -3.93 0.29
N ILE A 260 -9.59 -3.60 -0.42
CA ILE A 260 -10.69 -2.79 0.10
C ILE A 260 -11.42 -3.53 1.23
N ARG A 261 -11.88 -4.76 0.99
CA ARG A 261 -12.68 -5.54 1.95
C ARG A 261 -11.94 -5.83 3.25
N TRP A 262 -10.61 -5.95 3.21
CA TRP A 262 -9.76 -6.26 4.34
C TRP A 262 -9.01 -5.04 4.89
N THR A 263 -9.21 -3.86 4.29
CA THR A 263 -8.52 -2.61 4.67
C THR A 263 -7.01 -2.82 4.88
N VAL A 264 -6.37 -3.46 3.90
CA VAL A 264 -5.04 -4.09 4.02
C VAL A 264 -3.98 -3.12 4.55
N ALA A 265 -3.93 -1.89 4.03
CA ALA A 265 -2.92 -0.93 4.44
C ALA A 265 -3.10 -0.47 5.90
N HIS A 266 -4.34 -0.23 6.34
CA HIS A 266 -4.63 0.13 7.73
C HIS A 266 -4.46 -1.06 8.68
N ASP A 267 -4.79 -2.28 8.27
CA ASP A 267 -4.67 -3.49 9.11
C ASP A 267 -3.22 -3.73 9.53
N ILE A 268 -2.24 -3.47 8.66
CA ILE A 268 -0.81 -3.51 9.00
C ILE A 268 -0.49 -2.51 10.11
N SER A 269 -0.92 -1.26 9.96
CA SER A 269 -0.73 -0.22 10.97
C SER A 269 -1.41 -0.57 12.30
N ALA A 270 -2.64 -1.07 12.26
CA ALA A 270 -3.40 -1.48 13.43
C ALA A 270 -2.74 -2.64 14.19
N LEU A 271 -2.15 -3.60 13.50
CA LEU A 271 -1.39 -4.69 14.13
C LEU A 271 -0.13 -4.17 14.85
N MET A 272 0.54 -3.17 14.28
CA MET A 272 1.67 -2.50 14.95
C MET A 272 1.19 -1.74 16.18
N GLU A 273 0.10 -0.95 16.07
CA GLU A 273 -0.41 -0.08 17.11
C GLU A 273 -1.03 -0.88 18.28
N TYR A 274 -1.93 -1.83 17.99
CA TYR A 274 -2.73 -2.51 19.00
C TYR A 274 -2.14 -3.84 19.48
N LYS A 275 -1.32 -4.51 18.65
CA LYS A 275 -0.65 -5.77 19.03
C LYS A 275 0.84 -5.63 19.30
N GLY A 276 1.44 -4.46 19.00
CA GLY A 276 2.87 -4.22 19.18
C GLY A 276 3.76 -5.05 18.24
N LEU A 277 3.22 -5.55 17.12
CA LEU A 277 4.03 -6.26 16.13
C LEU A 277 4.99 -5.29 15.45
N ASN A 278 6.18 -5.77 15.09
CA ASN A 278 7.07 -4.98 14.24
C ASN A 278 6.54 -4.95 12.79
N LEU A 279 7.09 -4.05 11.97
CA LEU A 279 6.64 -3.84 10.60
C LEU A 279 6.66 -5.11 9.75
N LYS A 280 7.72 -5.90 9.87
CA LYS A 280 7.87 -7.15 9.11
C LYS A 280 6.80 -8.17 9.52
N GLU A 281 6.64 -8.42 10.82
CA GLU A 281 5.64 -9.36 11.33
C GLU A 281 4.22 -8.95 10.94
N ALA A 282 3.87 -7.66 11.09
CA ALA A 282 2.55 -7.16 10.74
C ALA A 282 2.26 -7.29 9.24
N SER A 283 3.18 -6.86 8.40
CA SER A 283 2.99 -6.88 6.94
C SER A 283 2.99 -8.30 6.36
N GLU A 284 3.86 -9.19 6.85
CA GLU A 284 3.86 -10.59 6.44
C GLU A 284 2.58 -11.33 6.88
N LEU A 285 2.10 -11.07 8.10
CA LEU A 285 0.83 -11.65 8.58
C LEU A 285 -0.35 -11.24 7.70
N VAL A 286 -0.43 -9.97 7.31
CA VAL A 286 -1.55 -9.49 6.49
C VAL A 286 -1.44 -10.03 5.06
N VAL A 287 -0.28 -9.95 4.42
CA VAL A 287 -0.12 -10.29 3.00
C VAL A 287 0.00 -11.79 2.76
N ASN A 288 0.81 -12.49 3.56
CA ASN A 288 1.16 -13.88 3.31
C ASN A 288 0.29 -14.89 4.08
N ASP A 289 -0.53 -14.44 5.04
CA ASP A 289 -1.49 -15.30 5.75
C ASP A 289 -2.94 -14.85 5.54
N LYS A 290 -3.33 -13.64 6.02
CA LYS A 290 -4.73 -13.19 5.97
C LYS A 290 -5.24 -13.04 4.54
N LEU A 291 -4.49 -12.34 3.67
CA LEU A 291 -4.88 -12.08 2.28
C LEU A 291 -4.93 -13.39 1.47
N VAL A 292 -3.96 -14.31 1.68
CA VAL A 292 -3.95 -15.63 1.03
C VAL A 292 -5.16 -16.46 1.46
N LYS A 293 -5.47 -16.53 2.73
CA LYS A 293 -6.66 -17.24 3.26
C LYS A 293 -7.98 -16.67 2.71
N ALA A 294 -8.01 -15.37 2.44
CA ALA A 294 -9.15 -14.72 1.81
C ALA A 294 -9.27 -15.01 0.30
N GLY A 295 -8.25 -15.54 -0.34
CA GLY A 295 -8.18 -15.75 -1.79
C GLY A 295 -7.64 -14.54 -2.57
N GLY A 296 -7.08 -13.54 -1.88
CA GLY A 296 -6.52 -12.34 -2.49
C GLY A 296 -5.05 -12.51 -2.90
N SER A 297 -4.65 -11.82 -3.97
CA SER A 297 -3.28 -11.79 -4.48
C SER A 297 -2.76 -10.37 -4.61
N GLY A 298 -1.48 -10.19 -4.30
CA GLY A 298 -0.81 -8.89 -4.40
C GLY A 298 0.37 -8.77 -3.45
N GLY A 299 0.73 -7.53 -3.13
CA GLY A 299 1.79 -7.20 -2.19
C GLY A 299 1.69 -5.78 -1.71
N VAL A 300 2.53 -5.44 -0.75
CA VAL A 300 2.66 -4.09 -0.21
C VAL A 300 4.13 -3.69 -0.12
N ILE A 301 4.37 -2.40 -0.11
CA ILE A 301 5.61 -1.81 0.36
C ILE A 301 5.32 -1.00 1.62
N CYS A 302 6.23 -1.09 2.59
CA CYS A 302 6.04 -0.42 3.87
C CYS A 302 7.37 0.16 4.38
N VAL A 303 7.28 1.29 5.09
CA VAL A 303 8.38 1.84 5.88
C VAL A 303 7.83 2.32 7.24
N ASP A 304 8.56 2.06 8.33
CA ASP A 304 8.19 2.54 9.66
C ASP A 304 8.98 3.80 10.08
N LYS A 305 8.64 4.35 11.23
CA LYS A 305 9.29 5.55 11.83
C LYS A 305 10.78 5.37 12.18
N SER A 306 11.28 4.16 12.14
CA SER A 306 12.70 3.82 12.35
C SER A 306 13.45 3.64 11.04
N GLY A 307 12.74 3.69 9.90
CA GLY A 307 13.29 3.44 8.57
C GLY A 307 13.45 1.96 8.24
N ASN A 308 12.83 1.06 9.01
CA ASN A 308 12.73 -0.33 8.62
C ASN A 308 11.82 -0.47 7.40
N ILE A 309 12.21 -1.31 6.45
CA ILE A 309 11.48 -1.54 5.21
C ILE A 309 10.98 -2.97 5.16
N SER A 310 9.74 -3.15 4.69
CA SER A 310 9.15 -4.45 4.40
C SER A 310 8.41 -4.41 3.05
N MET A 311 8.58 -5.47 2.24
CA MET A 311 8.02 -5.56 0.89
C MET A 311 7.44 -6.95 0.61
N PRO A 312 6.51 -7.48 1.46
CA PRO A 312 5.94 -8.80 1.26
C PRO A 312 4.95 -8.83 0.09
N PHE A 313 4.92 -9.95 -0.63
CA PHE A 313 3.95 -10.22 -1.68
C PHE A 313 3.69 -11.72 -1.83
N ASN A 314 2.48 -12.08 -2.25
CA ASN A 314 2.05 -13.46 -2.49
C ASN A 314 1.78 -13.77 -3.98
N SER A 315 1.90 -12.77 -4.87
CA SER A 315 1.87 -12.93 -6.32
C SER A 315 3.14 -13.59 -6.88
N SER A 316 3.21 -13.82 -8.20
CA SER A 316 4.40 -14.44 -8.84
C SER A 316 5.62 -13.52 -8.83
N GLY A 317 5.43 -12.20 -8.86
CA GLY A 317 6.47 -11.18 -8.79
C GLY A 317 5.90 -9.84 -8.36
N MET A 318 6.79 -8.92 -8.00
CA MET A 318 6.48 -7.53 -7.70
C MET A 318 7.65 -6.64 -8.09
N PHE A 319 7.43 -5.68 -8.95
CA PHE A 319 8.40 -4.61 -9.23
C PHE A 319 8.55 -3.75 -7.99
N ARG A 320 9.73 -3.70 -7.39
CA ARG A 320 9.97 -2.99 -6.14
C ARG A 320 11.40 -2.50 -6.01
N GLY A 321 11.61 -1.45 -5.22
CA GLY A 321 12.92 -0.91 -4.92
C GLY A 321 12.95 -0.14 -3.62
N PHE A 322 14.14 0.05 -3.06
CA PHE A 322 14.32 0.82 -1.84
C PHE A 322 15.66 1.56 -1.84
N ALA A 323 15.75 2.61 -1.03
CA ALA A 323 17.00 3.25 -0.65
C ALA A 323 16.91 3.79 0.79
N THR A 324 18.03 3.79 1.50
CA THR A 324 18.16 4.25 2.89
C THR A 324 19.34 5.21 3.06
N ALA A 325 19.32 5.97 4.14
CA ALA A 325 20.34 6.98 4.43
C ALA A 325 21.75 6.40 4.63
N ASP A 326 21.85 5.14 5.08
CA ASP A 326 23.11 4.43 5.24
C ASP A 326 23.72 3.93 3.90
N GLY A 327 23.10 4.32 2.78
CA GLY A 327 23.59 4.03 1.43
C GLY A 327 23.16 2.67 0.87
N LYS A 328 22.32 1.91 1.58
CA LYS A 328 21.74 0.68 1.04
C LYS A 328 20.65 1.01 0.05
N GLU A 329 20.67 0.35 -1.10
CA GLU A 329 19.61 0.44 -2.12
C GLU A 329 19.51 -0.85 -2.91
N GLY A 330 18.36 -1.07 -3.55
CA GLY A 330 18.15 -2.24 -4.41
C GLY A 330 16.87 -2.17 -5.21
N ILE A 331 16.90 -2.83 -6.37
CA ILE A 331 15.76 -3.03 -7.29
C ILE A 331 15.54 -4.53 -7.46
N PHE A 332 14.30 -4.97 -7.26
CA PHE A 332 13.91 -6.38 -7.27
C PHE A 332 12.62 -6.58 -8.08
N ILE A 333 12.47 -7.77 -8.64
CA ILE A 333 11.27 -8.17 -9.40
C ILE A 333 10.76 -9.53 -8.90
N TYR A 334 11.64 -10.51 -8.76
CA TYR A 334 11.28 -11.91 -8.53
C TYR A 334 11.26 -12.27 -7.04
N LYS A 335 10.67 -13.46 -6.73
CA LYS A 335 10.54 -13.95 -5.34
C LYS A 335 11.86 -14.30 -4.67
N ASP A 336 12.84 -14.75 -5.46
CA ASP A 336 14.17 -15.11 -5.00
C ASP A 336 15.10 -13.91 -4.78
N GLU A 337 14.60 -12.70 -5.01
CA GLU A 337 15.31 -11.44 -4.79
C GLU A 337 14.75 -10.71 -3.55
N GLY A 338 15.62 -9.98 -2.83
CA GLY A 338 15.19 -9.19 -1.66
C GLY A 338 16.35 -8.59 -0.88
N ILE A 339 16.02 -7.87 0.17
CA ILE A 339 16.98 -7.31 1.14
C ILE A 339 17.61 -8.49 1.88
N LYS A 340 18.93 -8.59 1.83
CA LYS A 340 19.74 -9.61 2.51
C LYS A 340 20.19 -9.11 3.88
#